data_cb411bbf73a46cd9012f3af58b903c87
#
_entry.id   cb411bbf73a46cd9012f3af58b903c87
#
_cell.length_a   1.000
_cell.length_b   1.000
_cell.length_c   1.000
_cell.angle_alpha   90.00
_cell.angle_beta   90.00
_cell.angle_gamma   90.00
#
_symmetry.space_group_name_H-M   'P 1'
#
loop_
_entity.id
_entity.type
_entity.pdbx_description
1 polymer ?
#
loop_
_entity_poly.entity_id
_entity_poly.type
_entity_poly.pdbx_seq_one_letter_code
_entity_poly.pdbx_strand_id
1 'polypeptide(L)'
;MEQAWPPARPEVESLHAYSAPLEGRRPLLRLDFNENTVGPSPRVVEALRAIPADQIGIYPEYDGLREAVIANLGLPLQPDQVGLFNGVDAAIHAVFHAYGDRGETLLTTSPTFGYYTPCAQMQGMTIEAVPYRGEAFDFPLDTIRERLQVLKPRLLLICNPNNPTGTRLAPEVIRELAAAAPSTLVVVDELYEAFTGDSVLPSADFAATPNLLVLRSLAKTAGLAGLRIGFALGHAAVVDRVSRVTGPYDINSFAVTAAFAALNDQAYVDAYVQQVLQARTWMAETLQAAGVRHHIDGGNYLLVWPKSDPALIDQGLRQAGILVRAMTGKPLIDGSLRVSLGTTAQMQQFWAAYAALEGLPA
;
A
#
# COMPACT_ATOMS: atom_id res chain seq x y z
N MET A 1 20.34 36.08 -10.89
CA MET A 1 21.13 35.09 -11.62
C MET A 1 20.18 34.33 -12.53
N GLU A 2 20.37 34.40 -13.84
CA GLU A 2 19.58 33.62 -14.78
C GLU A 2 19.76 32.13 -14.50
N GLN A 3 18.67 31.40 -14.53
CA GLN A 3 18.65 29.96 -14.29
C GLN A 3 19.48 29.26 -15.40
N ALA A 4 20.53 28.58 -15.00
CA ALA A 4 21.50 27.99 -15.95
C ALA A 4 21.03 26.72 -16.67
N TRP A 5 19.82 26.25 -16.34
CA TRP A 5 19.20 25.01 -16.89
C TRP A 5 17.73 25.26 -17.26
N PRO A 6 17.19 24.46 -18.21
CA PRO A 6 15.77 24.53 -18.55
C PRO A 6 14.88 24.20 -17.34
N PRO A 7 13.86 25.01 -17.00
CA PRO A 7 12.94 24.69 -15.93
C PRO A 7 12.04 23.51 -16.31
N ALA A 8 11.65 22.71 -15.31
CA ALA A 8 10.60 21.72 -15.49
C ALA A 8 9.21 22.37 -15.55
N ARG A 9 8.16 21.56 -15.69
CA ARG A 9 6.79 22.07 -15.56
C ARG A 9 6.58 22.69 -14.17
N PRO A 10 5.77 23.74 -14.03
CA PRO A 10 5.55 24.39 -12.73
C PRO A 10 5.12 23.44 -11.63
N GLU A 11 4.29 22.42 -11.98
CA GLU A 11 3.83 21.39 -11.07
C GLU A 11 4.98 20.53 -10.53
N VAL A 12 6.02 20.31 -11.33
CA VAL A 12 7.19 19.54 -10.95
C VAL A 12 8.18 20.37 -10.15
N GLU A 13 8.37 21.66 -10.53
CA GLU A 13 9.23 22.58 -9.79
C GLU A 13 8.76 22.79 -8.34
N SER A 14 7.47 22.71 -8.09
CA SER A 14 6.88 22.87 -6.75
C SER A 14 6.93 21.59 -5.90
N LEU A 15 7.31 20.44 -6.48
CA LEU A 15 7.34 19.17 -5.76
C LEU A 15 8.62 19.02 -4.94
N HIS A 16 8.44 18.44 -3.74
CA HIS A 16 9.56 17.84 -3.02
C HIS A 16 9.69 16.36 -3.38
N ALA A 17 10.91 15.93 -3.71
CA ALA A 17 11.15 14.53 -3.98
C ALA A 17 10.72 13.67 -2.78
N TYR A 18 9.95 12.61 -3.05
CA TYR A 18 9.63 11.63 -2.01
C TYR A 18 10.94 10.96 -1.57
N SER A 19 11.34 11.20 -0.34
CA SER A 19 12.55 10.58 0.21
C SER A 19 12.17 9.64 1.35
N ALA A 20 12.77 8.45 1.32
CA ALA A 20 12.72 7.48 2.39
C ALA A 20 14.15 7.09 2.76
N PRO A 21 14.49 6.97 4.06
CA PRO A 21 15.83 6.54 4.48
C PRO A 21 16.00 5.04 4.16
N LEU A 22 16.49 4.73 2.97
CA LEU A 22 16.64 3.34 2.49
C LEU A 22 17.95 2.69 2.90
N GLU A 23 18.97 3.49 3.21
CA GLU A 23 20.31 3.01 3.49
C GLU A 23 20.46 2.50 4.93
N GLY A 24 21.33 1.51 5.14
CA GLY A 24 21.70 0.99 6.45
C GLY A 24 20.62 0.17 7.19
N ARG A 25 19.48 -0.14 6.52
CA ARG A 25 18.35 -0.86 7.13
C ARG A 25 18.54 -2.37 7.24
N ARG A 26 19.37 -2.95 6.36
CA ARG A 26 19.46 -4.41 6.18
C ARG A 26 19.82 -5.21 7.44
N PRO A 27 20.74 -4.76 8.33
CA PRO A 27 21.08 -5.48 9.55
C PRO A 27 20.07 -5.29 10.69
N LEU A 28 19.08 -4.43 10.53
CA LEU A 28 18.14 -4.02 11.59
C LEU A 28 16.80 -4.75 11.45
N LEU A 29 16.05 -4.85 12.54
CA LEU A 29 14.64 -5.26 12.49
C LEU A 29 13.81 -4.15 11.85
N ARG A 30 13.32 -4.38 10.64
CA ARG A 30 12.64 -3.39 9.81
C ARG A 30 11.12 -3.39 10.06
N LEU A 31 10.67 -2.49 10.93
CA LEU A 31 9.26 -2.28 11.25
C LEU A 31 8.76 -0.89 10.77
N ASP A 32 9.39 -0.33 9.73
CA ASP A 32 9.17 1.05 9.25
C ASP A 32 8.37 1.15 7.94
N PHE A 33 8.45 0.15 7.03
CA PHE A 33 7.82 0.21 5.71
C PHE A 33 6.75 -0.86 5.44
N ASN A 34 6.24 -1.50 6.47
CA ASN A 34 5.23 -2.55 6.35
C ASN A 34 5.66 -3.68 5.40
N GLU A 35 6.96 -3.97 5.35
CA GLU A 35 7.52 -5.09 4.59
C GLU A 35 7.16 -6.42 5.26
N ASN A 36 7.20 -7.51 4.50
CA ASN A 36 7.24 -8.84 5.08
C ASN A 36 8.59 -9.03 5.79
N THR A 37 8.54 -9.22 7.09
CA THR A 37 9.73 -9.27 7.95
C THR A 37 10.44 -10.64 7.93
N VAL A 38 9.79 -11.66 7.36
CA VAL A 38 10.34 -13.03 7.21
C VAL A 38 11.01 -13.20 5.84
N GLY A 39 10.45 -12.56 4.81
CA GLY A 39 10.94 -12.64 3.43
C GLY A 39 10.09 -13.55 2.54
N PRO A 40 10.52 -13.76 1.29
CA PRO A 40 9.80 -14.60 0.34
C PRO A 40 9.93 -16.08 0.66
N SER A 41 9.04 -16.87 0.07
CA SER A 41 9.08 -18.33 0.17
C SER A 41 10.40 -18.89 -0.38
N PRO A 42 10.89 -20.05 0.17
CA PRO A 42 12.06 -20.74 -0.38
C PRO A 42 11.91 -21.04 -1.87
N ARG A 43 10.70 -21.37 -2.35
CA ARG A 43 10.43 -21.61 -3.78
C ARG A 43 10.72 -20.39 -4.65
N VAL A 44 10.42 -19.20 -4.17
CA VAL A 44 10.78 -17.95 -4.86
C VAL A 44 12.29 -17.81 -4.96
N VAL A 45 13.02 -18.07 -3.88
CA VAL A 45 14.50 -17.96 -3.85
C VAL A 45 15.13 -18.98 -4.79
N GLU A 46 14.62 -20.21 -4.82
CA GLU A 46 15.07 -21.26 -5.73
C GLU A 46 14.79 -20.90 -7.19
N ALA A 47 13.59 -20.41 -7.52
CA ALA A 47 13.24 -19.99 -8.86
C ALA A 47 14.15 -18.85 -9.35
N LEU A 48 14.45 -17.87 -8.50
CA LEU A 48 15.37 -16.78 -8.84
C LEU A 48 16.81 -17.26 -9.07
N ARG A 49 17.28 -18.25 -8.32
CA ARG A 49 18.61 -18.85 -8.51
C ARG A 49 18.72 -19.67 -9.79
N ALA A 50 17.58 -20.20 -10.26
CA ALA A 50 17.50 -21.02 -11.46
C ALA A 50 17.35 -20.21 -12.77
N ILE A 51 17.27 -18.88 -12.72
CA ILE A 51 17.14 -18.03 -13.91
C ILE A 51 18.39 -18.22 -14.79
N PRO A 52 18.22 -18.66 -16.05
CA PRO A 52 19.34 -18.86 -16.97
C PRO A 52 19.83 -17.52 -17.53
N ALA A 53 21.09 -17.51 -18.00
CA ALA A 53 21.75 -16.27 -18.44
C ALA A 53 21.06 -15.62 -19.67
N ASP A 54 20.49 -16.41 -20.56
CA ASP A 54 19.75 -15.92 -21.72
C ASP A 54 18.46 -15.19 -21.33
N GLN A 55 17.76 -15.63 -20.31
CA GLN A 55 16.59 -14.92 -19.77
C GLN A 55 16.94 -13.53 -19.21
N ILE A 56 18.17 -13.33 -18.75
CA ILE A 56 18.64 -12.02 -18.29
C ILE A 56 18.97 -11.11 -19.49
N GLY A 57 19.40 -11.69 -20.60
CA GLY A 57 19.84 -10.98 -21.79
C GLY A 57 18.73 -10.54 -22.75
N ILE A 58 17.48 -10.98 -22.53
CA ILE A 58 16.32 -10.63 -23.37
C ILE A 58 15.33 -9.77 -22.60
N TYR A 59 14.43 -9.08 -23.32
CA TYR A 59 13.32 -8.38 -22.70
C TYR A 59 12.40 -9.36 -21.95
N PRO A 60 11.78 -8.91 -20.84
CA PRO A 60 10.94 -9.81 -20.04
C PRO A 60 9.70 -10.27 -20.82
N GLU A 61 9.37 -11.54 -20.63
CA GLU A 61 8.18 -12.18 -21.17
C GLU A 61 7.11 -12.27 -20.07
N TYR A 62 5.88 -11.90 -20.40
CA TYR A 62 4.75 -11.86 -19.45
C TYR A 62 3.69 -12.94 -19.70
N ASP A 63 3.98 -13.87 -20.62
CA ASP A 63 3.03 -14.92 -21.01
C ASP A 63 2.63 -15.76 -19.81
N GLY A 64 1.31 -15.97 -19.64
CA GLY A 64 0.74 -16.72 -18.53
C GLY A 64 0.70 -16.01 -17.17
N LEU A 65 1.32 -14.83 -17.01
CA LEU A 65 1.35 -14.17 -15.69
C LEU A 65 -0.03 -13.64 -15.28
N ARG A 66 -0.81 -13.10 -16.22
CA ARG A 66 -2.19 -12.65 -15.93
C ARG A 66 -3.07 -13.81 -15.52
N GLU A 67 -2.95 -14.93 -16.23
CA GLU A 67 -3.67 -16.18 -15.95
C GLU A 67 -3.27 -16.73 -14.58
N ALA A 68 -2.00 -16.68 -14.19
CA ALA A 68 -1.54 -17.08 -12.87
C ALA A 68 -2.12 -16.19 -11.75
N VAL A 69 -2.21 -14.88 -11.96
CA VAL A 69 -2.88 -13.96 -11.04
C VAL A 69 -4.36 -14.30 -10.88
N ILE A 70 -5.06 -14.52 -12.00
CA ILE A 70 -6.49 -14.90 -12.00
C ILE A 70 -6.71 -16.22 -11.27
N ALA A 71 -5.89 -17.22 -11.56
CA ALA A 71 -5.97 -18.53 -10.90
C ALA A 71 -5.71 -18.44 -9.39
N ASN A 72 -4.72 -17.64 -8.97
CA ASN A 72 -4.43 -17.43 -7.54
C ASN A 72 -5.58 -16.71 -6.82
N LEU A 73 -6.21 -15.73 -7.47
CA LEU A 73 -7.37 -15.02 -6.91
C LEU A 73 -8.64 -15.91 -6.88
N GLY A 74 -8.72 -16.94 -7.71
CA GLY A 74 -9.91 -17.80 -7.83
C GLY A 74 -11.15 -17.06 -8.35
N LEU A 75 -10.99 -16.01 -9.14
CA LEU A 75 -12.06 -15.13 -9.62
C LEU A 75 -12.30 -15.31 -11.12
N PRO A 76 -13.54 -15.10 -11.62
CA PRO A 76 -13.89 -15.29 -13.04
C PRO A 76 -13.47 -14.07 -13.89
N LEU A 77 -12.21 -13.66 -13.79
CA LEU A 77 -11.64 -12.55 -14.55
C LEU A 77 -11.07 -13.04 -15.90
N GLN A 78 -10.98 -12.11 -16.86
CA GLN A 78 -10.30 -12.32 -18.12
C GLN A 78 -8.89 -11.69 -18.09
N PRO A 79 -7.92 -12.19 -18.87
CA PRO A 79 -6.56 -11.63 -18.86
C PRO A 79 -6.47 -10.14 -19.17
N ASP A 80 -7.35 -9.58 -20.00
CA ASP A 80 -7.42 -8.17 -20.33
C ASP A 80 -7.98 -7.29 -19.19
N GLN A 81 -8.54 -7.90 -18.15
CA GLN A 81 -8.94 -7.25 -16.90
C GLN A 81 -7.82 -7.15 -15.88
N VAL A 82 -6.61 -7.66 -16.18
CA VAL A 82 -5.44 -7.65 -15.32
C VAL A 82 -4.31 -6.84 -15.94
N GLY A 83 -4.01 -5.68 -15.37
CA GLY A 83 -2.85 -4.86 -15.71
C GLY A 83 -1.64 -5.27 -14.87
N LEU A 84 -0.46 -5.29 -15.47
CA LEU A 84 0.81 -5.63 -14.83
C LEU A 84 1.68 -4.36 -14.70
N PHE A 85 2.23 -4.11 -13.50
CA PHE A 85 2.97 -2.88 -13.20
C PHE A 85 4.23 -3.14 -12.36
N ASN A 86 5.21 -2.27 -12.48
CA ASN A 86 6.43 -2.28 -11.66
C ASN A 86 6.15 -1.84 -10.22
N GLY A 87 5.39 -2.65 -9.49
CA GLY A 87 4.81 -2.36 -8.18
C GLY A 87 3.57 -1.48 -8.29
N VAL A 88 2.82 -1.40 -7.18
CA VAL A 88 1.59 -0.59 -7.13
C VAL A 88 1.88 0.90 -7.24
N ASP A 89 3.06 1.38 -6.82
CA ASP A 89 3.41 2.79 -7.02
C ASP A 89 3.41 3.17 -8.52
N ALA A 90 3.88 2.27 -9.40
CA ALA A 90 3.80 2.49 -10.85
C ALA A 90 2.34 2.43 -11.36
N ALA A 91 1.51 1.55 -10.82
CA ALA A 91 0.09 1.52 -11.16
C ALA A 91 -0.62 2.81 -10.73
N ILE A 92 -0.36 3.31 -9.51
CA ILE A 92 -0.88 4.60 -9.02
C ILE A 92 -0.45 5.72 -9.97
N HIS A 93 0.84 5.82 -10.28
CA HIS A 93 1.38 6.82 -11.19
C HIS A 93 0.69 6.75 -12.57
N ALA A 94 0.52 5.55 -13.12
CA ALA A 94 -0.17 5.34 -14.38
C ALA A 94 -1.65 5.76 -14.34
N VAL A 95 -2.36 5.51 -13.22
CA VAL A 95 -3.74 5.99 -13.03
C VAL A 95 -3.80 7.52 -13.13
N PHE A 96 -2.92 8.22 -12.42
CA PHE A 96 -2.88 9.69 -12.48
C PHE A 96 -2.47 10.22 -13.86
N HIS A 97 -1.57 9.55 -14.55
CA HIS A 97 -1.18 9.90 -15.92
C HIS A 97 -2.30 9.68 -16.93
N ALA A 98 -3.10 8.63 -16.76
CA ALA A 98 -4.16 8.27 -17.70
C ALA A 98 -5.46 9.05 -17.47
N TYR A 99 -5.75 9.44 -16.23
CA TYR A 99 -7.05 9.99 -15.83
C TYR A 99 -6.96 11.37 -15.17
N GLY A 100 -5.80 11.77 -14.65
CA GLY A 100 -5.63 13.08 -14.02
C GLY A 100 -5.30 14.17 -15.03
N ASP A 101 -5.93 15.32 -14.90
CA ASP A 101 -5.61 16.51 -15.68
C ASP A 101 -5.61 17.76 -14.79
N ARG A 102 -4.98 18.84 -15.28
CA ARG A 102 -4.91 20.11 -14.59
C ARG A 102 -6.30 20.65 -14.27
N GLY A 103 -6.52 20.99 -13.00
CA GLY A 103 -7.78 21.56 -12.51
C GLY A 103 -8.88 20.54 -12.20
N GLU A 104 -8.70 19.26 -12.58
CA GLU A 104 -9.60 18.19 -12.13
C GLU A 104 -9.32 17.84 -10.66
N THR A 105 -10.28 17.16 -10.02
CA THR A 105 -10.21 16.87 -8.58
C THR A 105 -9.90 15.40 -8.31
N LEU A 106 -8.91 15.19 -7.43
CA LEU A 106 -8.75 13.96 -6.66
C LEU A 106 -9.55 14.09 -5.35
N LEU A 107 -10.48 13.17 -5.10
CA LEU A 107 -11.10 12.98 -3.79
C LEU A 107 -10.42 11.80 -3.08
N THR A 108 -10.01 11.99 -1.83
CA THR A 108 -9.39 10.94 -1.00
C THR A 108 -9.61 11.21 0.47
N THR A 109 -9.06 10.38 1.35
CA THR A 109 -9.11 10.58 2.82
C THR A 109 -7.77 11.06 3.38
N SER A 110 -7.76 11.55 4.63
CA SER A 110 -6.54 11.99 5.34
C SER A 110 -6.61 11.61 6.82
N PRO A 111 -5.51 11.05 7.41
CA PRO A 111 -4.26 10.66 6.74
C PRO A 111 -4.42 9.38 5.92
N THR A 112 -3.71 9.27 4.80
CA THR A 112 -3.66 8.09 3.96
C THR A 112 -2.25 7.88 3.38
N PHE A 113 -2.05 6.96 2.45
CA PHE A 113 -0.75 6.70 1.86
C PHE A 113 -0.20 7.94 1.15
N GLY A 114 0.99 8.37 1.57
CA GLY A 114 1.53 9.69 1.21
C GLY A 114 1.89 9.88 -0.26
N TYR A 115 1.92 8.83 -1.08
CA TYR A 115 2.29 8.92 -2.49
C TYR A 115 1.17 9.42 -3.41
N TYR A 116 -0.09 9.35 -2.98
CA TYR A 116 -1.22 9.83 -3.78
C TYR A 116 -1.14 11.34 -4.03
N THR A 117 -0.81 12.10 -3.00
CA THR A 117 -0.68 13.56 -3.08
C THR A 117 0.33 14.03 -4.13
N PRO A 118 1.60 13.60 -4.14
CA PRO A 118 2.55 14.01 -5.18
C PRO A 118 2.14 13.55 -6.58
N CYS A 119 1.49 12.40 -6.73
CA CYS A 119 0.98 11.98 -8.03
C CYS A 119 -0.10 12.91 -8.57
N ALA A 120 -1.05 13.36 -7.73
CA ALA A 120 -2.04 14.36 -8.11
C ALA A 120 -1.41 15.72 -8.41
N GLN A 121 -0.49 16.19 -7.57
CA GLN A 121 0.23 17.44 -7.75
C GLN A 121 1.00 17.48 -9.08
N MET A 122 1.68 16.39 -9.45
CA MET A 122 2.37 16.27 -10.74
C MET A 122 1.44 16.50 -11.95
N GLN A 123 0.16 16.18 -11.83
CA GLN A 123 -0.84 16.42 -12.89
C GLN A 123 -1.51 17.80 -12.76
N GLY A 124 -1.23 18.58 -11.72
CA GLY A 124 -1.89 19.86 -11.47
C GLY A 124 -3.34 19.70 -11.00
N MET A 125 -3.68 18.56 -10.40
CA MET A 125 -5.02 18.32 -9.87
C MET A 125 -5.26 19.06 -8.56
N THR A 126 -6.52 19.40 -8.31
CA THR A 126 -7.00 19.82 -6.99
C THR A 126 -7.18 18.60 -6.10
N ILE A 127 -6.75 18.69 -4.82
CA ILE A 127 -6.86 17.57 -3.88
C ILE A 127 -7.88 17.92 -2.82
N GLU A 128 -8.96 17.15 -2.76
CA GLU A 128 -9.94 17.15 -1.66
C GLU A 128 -9.67 15.94 -0.77
N ALA A 129 -9.02 16.19 0.36
CA ALA A 129 -8.64 15.16 1.33
C ALA A 129 -9.55 15.24 2.56
N VAL A 130 -10.52 14.33 2.68
CA VAL A 130 -11.49 14.32 3.76
C VAL A 130 -10.89 13.63 5.00
N PRO A 131 -10.88 14.31 6.17
CA PRO A 131 -10.29 13.72 7.37
C PRO A 131 -11.14 12.56 7.91
N TYR A 132 -10.47 11.51 8.41
CA TYR A 132 -11.11 10.47 9.23
C TYR A 132 -11.72 11.08 10.48
N ARG A 133 -12.68 10.39 11.12
CA ARG A 133 -13.43 10.91 12.26
C ARG A 133 -13.07 10.20 13.56
N GLY A 134 -13.02 10.97 14.63
CA GLY A 134 -12.81 10.45 15.98
C GLY A 134 -11.47 9.77 16.21
N GLU A 135 -11.31 9.19 17.39
CA GLU A 135 -10.09 8.48 17.77
C GLU A 135 -10.01 7.06 17.20
N ALA A 136 -11.14 6.51 16.74
CA ALA A 136 -11.21 5.23 16.04
C ALA A 136 -10.89 5.34 14.55
N PHE A 137 -10.67 6.55 14.03
CA PHE A 137 -10.44 6.84 12.62
C PHE A 137 -11.57 6.31 11.72
N ASP A 138 -12.82 6.57 12.08
CA ASP A 138 -13.99 6.17 11.31
C ASP A 138 -13.95 6.80 9.91
N PHE A 139 -14.26 5.99 8.89
CA PHE A 139 -14.32 6.47 7.52
C PHE A 139 -15.42 7.53 7.35
N PRO A 140 -15.12 8.69 6.75
CA PRO A 140 -16.05 9.82 6.66
C PRO A 140 -17.07 9.65 5.52
N LEU A 141 -17.85 8.56 5.53
CA LEU A 141 -18.66 8.08 4.41
C LEU A 141 -19.66 9.15 3.90
N ASP A 142 -20.40 9.81 4.82
CA ASP A 142 -21.42 10.80 4.42
C ASP A 142 -20.77 12.01 3.71
N THR A 143 -19.62 12.44 4.22
CA THR A 143 -18.86 13.53 3.59
C THR A 143 -18.32 13.11 2.23
N ILE A 144 -17.81 11.88 2.09
CA ILE A 144 -17.36 11.35 0.78
C ILE A 144 -18.52 11.30 -0.20
N ARG A 145 -19.70 10.82 0.21
CA ARG A 145 -20.91 10.80 -0.65
C ARG A 145 -21.31 12.22 -1.11
N GLU A 146 -21.33 13.17 -0.18
CA GLU A 146 -21.62 14.57 -0.50
C GLU A 146 -20.61 15.13 -1.51
N ARG A 147 -19.29 14.94 -1.26
CA ARG A 147 -18.23 15.44 -2.14
C ARG A 147 -18.28 14.80 -3.53
N LEU A 148 -18.59 13.51 -3.64
CA LEU A 148 -18.79 12.84 -4.92
C LEU A 148 -19.89 13.50 -5.76
N GLN A 149 -21.00 13.87 -5.13
CA GLN A 149 -22.13 14.51 -5.82
C GLN A 149 -21.83 15.96 -6.21
N VAL A 150 -21.22 16.73 -5.29
CA VAL A 150 -20.98 18.17 -5.48
C VAL A 150 -19.80 18.43 -6.41
N LEU A 151 -18.67 17.76 -6.18
CA LEU A 151 -17.42 18.03 -6.90
C LEU A 151 -17.33 17.24 -8.20
N LYS A 152 -18.00 16.10 -8.31
CA LYS A 152 -17.87 15.16 -9.43
C LYS A 152 -16.39 14.92 -9.76
N PRO A 153 -15.59 14.46 -8.79
CA PRO A 153 -14.14 14.35 -8.93
C PRO A 153 -13.78 13.40 -10.08
N ARG A 154 -12.63 13.63 -10.69
CA ARG A 154 -12.12 12.73 -11.72
C ARG A 154 -11.70 11.39 -11.15
N LEU A 155 -11.08 11.42 -9.96
CA LEU A 155 -10.62 10.26 -9.22
C LEU A 155 -11.17 10.27 -7.80
N LEU A 156 -11.67 9.13 -7.33
CA LEU A 156 -11.80 8.80 -5.91
C LEU A 156 -10.79 7.70 -5.60
N LEU A 157 -9.85 7.96 -4.68
CA LEU A 157 -8.84 7.00 -4.28
C LEU A 157 -9.02 6.61 -2.83
N ILE A 158 -9.22 5.32 -2.58
CA ILE A 158 -9.46 4.71 -1.27
C ILE A 158 -8.36 3.68 -1.01
N CYS A 159 -7.61 3.85 0.08
CA CYS A 159 -6.72 2.81 0.60
C CYS A 159 -7.53 1.91 1.56
N ASN A 160 -7.65 0.62 1.27
CA ASN A 160 -8.47 -0.30 2.05
C ASN A 160 -7.82 -1.67 2.26
N PRO A 161 -7.34 -1.99 3.46
CA PRO A 161 -7.25 -1.16 4.68
C PRO A 161 -6.37 0.07 4.52
N ASN A 162 -6.74 1.18 5.20
CA ASN A 162 -6.02 2.44 5.07
C ASN A 162 -4.64 2.41 5.76
N ASN A 163 -3.63 2.86 5.08
CA ASN A 163 -2.31 3.10 5.65
C ASN A 163 -2.18 4.62 5.95
N PRO A 164 -2.05 5.07 7.22
CA PRO A 164 -1.56 4.29 8.36
C PRO A 164 -2.60 3.90 9.42
N THR A 165 -3.87 4.25 9.27
CA THR A 165 -4.85 4.07 10.35
C THR A 165 -5.38 2.63 10.47
N GLY A 166 -5.28 1.82 9.42
CA GLY A 166 -5.86 0.48 9.39
C GLY A 166 -7.37 0.48 9.13
N THR A 167 -8.01 1.64 9.05
CA THR A 167 -9.45 1.76 8.82
C THR A 167 -9.92 0.93 7.64
N ARG A 168 -11.03 0.26 7.82
CA ARG A 168 -11.62 -0.69 6.86
C ARG A 168 -12.95 -0.16 6.36
N LEU A 169 -13.18 -0.33 5.06
CA LEU A 169 -14.45 -0.02 4.43
C LEU A 169 -15.03 -1.31 3.83
N ALA A 170 -16.29 -1.59 4.13
CA ALA A 170 -16.95 -2.78 3.63
C ALA A 170 -17.02 -2.79 2.08
N PRO A 171 -16.84 -3.95 1.43
CA PRO A 171 -16.88 -4.08 -0.03
C PRO A 171 -18.16 -3.52 -0.67
N GLU A 172 -19.31 -3.68 0.01
CA GLU A 172 -20.61 -3.18 -0.43
C GLU A 172 -20.63 -1.67 -0.55
N VAL A 173 -20.02 -0.97 0.42
CA VAL A 173 -19.94 0.49 0.44
C VAL A 173 -19.05 0.99 -0.70
N ILE A 174 -17.93 0.30 -0.98
CA ILE A 174 -17.05 0.64 -2.11
C ILE A 174 -17.81 0.53 -3.44
N ARG A 175 -18.57 -0.56 -3.63
CA ARG A 175 -19.38 -0.76 -4.85
C ARG A 175 -20.49 0.27 -4.96
N GLU A 176 -21.14 0.63 -3.85
CA GLU A 176 -22.13 1.70 -3.80
C GLU A 176 -21.55 3.04 -4.24
N LEU A 177 -20.36 3.42 -3.72
CA LEU A 177 -19.68 4.65 -4.12
C LEU A 177 -19.34 4.67 -5.61
N ALA A 178 -18.86 3.54 -6.15
CA ALA A 178 -18.56 3.41 -7.59
C ALA A 178 -19.82 3.54 -8.45
N ALA A 179 -20.91 2.87 -8.08
CA ALA A 179 -22.18 2.94 -8.79
C ALA A 179 -22.82 4.35 -8.73
N ALA A 180 -22.66 5.05 -7.60
CA ALA A 180 -23.20 6.40 -7.42
C ALA A 180 -22.46 7.49 -8.22
N ALA A 181 -21.24 7.22 -8.71
CA ALA A 181 -20.39 8.19 -9.40
C ALA A 181 -19.78 7.62 -10.70
N PRO A 182 -20.58 7.28 -11.72
CA PRO A 182 -20.10 6.56 -12.91
C PRO A 182 -19.10 7.35 -13.78
N SER A 183 -19.00 8.67 -13.60
CA SER A 183 -18.00 9.53 -14.27
C SER A 183 -16.69 9.66 -13.50
N THR A 184 -16.63 9.17 -12.26
CA THR A 184 -15.44 9.16 -11.39
C THR A 184 -14.77 7.80 -11.46
N LEU A 185 -13.47 7.72 -11.73
CA LEU A 185 -12.74 6.47 -11.56
C LEU A 185 -12.51 6.25 -10.05
N VAL A 186 -13.08 5.17 -9.52
CA VAL A 186 -12.90 4.75 -8.14
C VAL A 186 -11.76 3.75 -8.08
N VAL A 187 -10.66 4.16 -7.47
CA VAL A 187 -9.45 3.33 -7.30
C VAL A 187 -9.36 2.86 -5.87
N VAL A 188 -9.30 1.55 -5.68
CA VAL A 188 -9.17 0.93 -4.36
C VAL A 188 -7.80 0.28 -4.24
N ASP A 189 -6.99 0.81 -3.34
CA ASP A 189 -5.66 0.27 -3.05
C ASP A 189 -5.79 -0.80 -1.95
N GLU A 190 -5.76 -2.07 -2.36
CA GLU A 190 -5.92 -3.24 -1.50
C GLU A 190 -4.58 -3.92 -1.15
N LEU A 191 -3.50 -3.14 -0.95
CA LEU A 191 -2.19 -3.72 -0.62
C LEU A 191 -2.17 -4.53 0.68
N TYR A 192 -3.09 -4.25 1.60
CA TYR A 192 -3.12 -4.85 2.95
C TYR A 192 -4.33 -5.77 3.18
N GLU A 193 -5.15 -6.02 2.19
CA GLU A 193 -6.43 -6.72 2.33
C GLU A 193 -6.29 -8.15 2.87
N ALA A 194 -5.19 -8.84 2.53
CA ALA A 194 -4.95 -10.20 3.02
C ALA A 194 -4.89 -10.32 4.55
N PHE A 195 -4.65 -9.21 5.26
CA PHE A 195 -4.66 -9.17 6.73
C PHE A 195 -6.06 -8.96 7.32
N THR A 196 -7.08 -8.79 6.48
CA THR A 196 -8.47 -8.53 6.91
C THR A 196 -9.51 -9.38 6.18
N GLY A 197 -9.26 -9.74 4.93
CA GLY A 197 -10.18 -10.48 4.08
C GLY A 197 -11.30 -9.63 3.45
N ASP A 198 -11.19 -8.29 3.50
CA ASP A 198 -12.25 -7.37 3.04
C ASP A 198 -12.04 -6.91 1.58
N SER A 199 -11.64 -7.79 0.68
CA SER A 199 -11.50 -7.44 -0.74
C SER A 199 -12.85 -7.13 -1.40
N VAL A 200 -12.88 -6.07 -2.22
CA VAL A 200 -14.03 -5.80 -3.09
C VAL A 200 -14.09 -6.75 -4.28
N LEU A 201 -12.98 -7.36 -4.67
CA LEU A 201 -12.86 -8.18 -5.89
C LEU A 201 -13.87 -9.34 -5.97
N PRO A 202 -14.13 -10.15 -4.91
CA PRO A 202 -15.07 -11.27 -4.99
C PRO A 202 -16.50 -10.85 -5.31
N SER A 203 -16.85 -9.59 -5.03
CA SER A 203 -18.19 -9.03 -5.27
C SER A 203 -18.22 -7.99 -6.40
N ALA A 204 -17.08 -7.73 -7.06
CA ALA A 204 -16.99 -6.75 -8.14
C ALA A 204 -17.63 -7.28 -9.43
N ASP A 205 -18.50 -6.47 -10.01
CA ASP A 205 -18.98 -6.67 -11.38
C ASP A 205 -18.47 -5.50 -12.24
N PHE A 206 -17.37 -5.74 -12.93
CA PHE A 206 -16.73 -4.71 -13.76
C PHE A 206 -17.53 -4.37 -15.02
N ALA A 207 -18.52 -5.16 -15.41
CA ALA A 207 -19.44 -4.80 -16.49
C ALA A 207 -20.49 -3.79 -15.99
N ALA A 208 -21.01 -3.98 -14.78
CA ALA A 208 -21.97 -3.07 -14.16
C ALA A 208 -21.33 -1.80 -13.58
N THR A 209 -20.10 -1.90 -13.06
CA THR A 209 -19.31 -0.79 -12.49
C THR A 209 -17.94 -0.67 -13.17
N PRO A 210 -17.90 -0.24 -14.45
CA PRO A 210 -16.66 -0.19 -15.23
C PRO A 210 -15.65 0.86 -14.71
N ASN A 211 -16.08 1.76 -13.85
CA ASN A 211 -15.28 2.78 -13.20
C ASN A 211 -14.64 2.33 -11.87
N LEU A 212 -14.68 1.03 -11.54
CA LEU A 212 -13.96 0.47 -10.40
C LEU A 212 -12.63 -0.12 -10.86
N LEU A 213 -11.53 0.25 -10.18
CA LEU A 213 -10.20 -0.29 -10.39
C LEU A 213 -9.60 -0.68 -9.04
N VAL A 214 -9.10 -1.91 -8.92
CA VAL A 214 -8.51 -2.44 -7.67
C VAL A 214 -7.03 -2.68 -7.86
N LEU A 215 -6.21 -2.18 -6.93
CA LEU A 215 -4.76 -2.36 -6.96
C LEU A 215 -4.34 -3.45 -5.98
N ARG A 216 -3.43 -4.33 -6.39
CA ARG A 216 -2.91 -5.45 -5.63
C ARG A 216 -1.40 -5.57 -5.76
N SER A 217 -0.74 -6.19 -4.78
CA SER A 217 0.71 -6.37 -4.78
C SER A 217 1.14 -7.64 -4.07
N LEU A 218 2.27 -8.17 -4.49
CA LEU A 218 2.98 -9.25 -3.79
C LEU A 218 4.04 -8.71 -2.80
N ALA A 219 4.12 -7.39 -2.61
CA ALA A 219 5.15 -6.77 -1.80
C ALA A 219 5.00 -7.03 -0.30
N LYS A 220 3.76 -7.02 0.22
CA LYS A 220 3.50 -7.04 1.67
C LYS A 220 3.32 -8.45 2.23
N THR A 221 2.72 -9.34 1.49
CA THR A 221 2.43 -10.71 1.94
C THR A 221 3.44 -11.71 1.42
N ALA A 222 3.76 -11.71 0.12
CA ALA A 222 4.71 -12.63 -0.48
C ALA A 222 6.19 -12.24 -0.31
N GLY A 223 6.48 -11.07 0.31
CA GLY A 223 7.85 -10.63 0.58
C GLY A 223 8.61 -10.14 -0.65
N LEU A 224 7.92 -9.68 -1.69
CA LEU A 224 8.53 -9.27 -2.97
C LEU A 224 8.70 -7.74 -3.11
N ALA A 225 8.75 -7.00 -2.02
CA ALA A 225 8.85 -5.54 -2.05
C ALA A 225 10.02 -5.02 -2.90
N GLY A 226 11.18 -5.68 -2.85
CA GLY A 226 12.38 -5.33 -3.62
C GLY A 226 12.29 -5.68 -5.11
N LEU A 227 11.38 -6.55 -5.52
CA LEU A 227 11.23 -7.00 -6.92
C LEU A 227 10.23 -6.15 -7.71
N ARG A 228 9.45 -5.31 -7.04
CA ARG A 228 8.55 -4.36 -7.70
C ARG A 228 7.54 -5.04 -8.64
N ILE A 229 6.56 -5.79 -8.11
CA ILE A 229 5.46 -6.37 -8.87
C ILE A 229 4.12 -6.01 -8.26
N GLY A 230 3.22 -5.49 -9.09
CA GLY A 230 1.87 -5.08 -8.71
C GLY A 230 0.89 -5.27 -9.85
N PHE A 231 -0.38 -5.26 -9.51
CA PHE A 231 -1.48 -5.52 -10.43
C PHE A 231 -2.57 -4.46 -10.29
N ALA A 232 -3.23 -4.16 -11.41
CA ALA A 232 -4.48 -3.43 -11.41
C ALA A 232 -5.57 -4.30 -12.03
N LEU A 233 -6.70 -4.45 -11.35
CA LEU A 233 -7.81 -5.31 -11.76
C LEU A 233 -9.06 -4.46 -11.95
N GLY A 234 -9.70 -4.56 -13.13
CA GLY A 234 -10.83 -3.71 -13.45
C GLY A 234 -11.47 -4.05 -14.80
N HIS A 235 -12.35 -3.18 -15.27
CA HIS A 235 -12.88 -3.31 -16.63
C HIS A 235 -11.75 -3.23 -17.67
N ALA A 236 -11.77 -4.12 -18.66
CA ALA A 236 -10.70 -4.24 -19.67
C ALA A 236 -10.33 -2.90 -20.32
N ALA A 237 -11.33 -2.06 -20.64
CA ALA A 237 -11.08 -0.75 -21.19
C ALA A 237 -10.38 0.22 -20.25
N VAL A 238 -10.57 0.12 -18.92
CA VAL A 238 -9.87 0.94 -17.91
C VAL A 238 -8.44 0.45 -17.75
N VAL A 239 -8.26 -0.86 -17.61
CA VAL A 239 -6.93 -1.50 -17.52
C VAL A 239 -6.08 -1.17 -18.75
N ASP A 240 -6.65 -1.24 -19.94
CA ASP A 240 -5.97 -0.87 -21.19
C ASP A 240 -5.45 0.59 -21.15
N ARG A 241 -6.29 1.54 -20.72
CA ARG A 241 -5.90 2.97 -20.71
C ARG A 241 -4.81 3.25 -19.67
N VAL A 242 -4.90 2.64 -18.48
CA VAL A 242 -3.87 2.78 -17.47
C VAL A 242 -2.55 2.13 -17.94
N SER A 243 -2.63 1.02 -18.67
CA SER A 243 -1.44 0.36 -19.22
C SER A 243 -0.76 1.13 -20.35
N ARG A 244 -1.49 1.96 -21.11
CA ARG A 244 -0.95 2.73 -22.26
C ARG A 244 0.10 3.78 -21.87
N VAL A 245 0.09 4.24 -20.63
CA VAL A 245 0.98 5.31 -20.14
C VAL A 245 2.22 4.77 -19.43
N THR A 246 2.41 3.45 -19.46
CA THR A 246 3.61 2.78 -18.92
C THR A 246 4.54 2.32 -20.03
N GLY A 247 5.81 2.02 -19.69
CA GLY A 247 6.75 1.43 -20.62
C GLY A 247 6.37 -0.01 -20.99
N PRO A 248 6.76 -0.50 -22.17
CA PRO A 248 6.37 -1.84 -22.62
C PRO A 248 7.07 -2.96 -21.84
N TYR A 249 8.16 -2.67 -21.11
CA TYR A 249 9.02 -3.62 -20.42
C TYR A 249 9.28 -3.24 -18.97
N ASP A 250 8.28 -2.64 -18.30
CA ASP A 250 8.41 -2.07 -16.96
C ASP A 250 8.77 -3.11 -15.88
N ILE A 251 8.26 -4.35 -16.01
CA ILE A 251 8.50 -5.40 -15.02
C ILE A 251 9.68 -6.25 -15.49
N ASN A 252 10.71 -6.36 -14.66
CA ASN A 252 11.90 -7.14 -14.95
C ASN A 252 11.67 -8.66 -14.86
N SER A 253 12.48 -9.45 -15.53
CA SER A 253 12.38 -10.91 -15.59
C SER A 253 12.46 -11.59 -14.22
N PHE A 254 13.23 -11.03 -13.27
CA PHE A 254 13.31 -11.55 -11.89
C PHE A 254 11.97 -11.40 -11.15
N ALA A 255 11.30 -10.26 -11.33
CA ALA A 255 9.99 -10.03 -10.75
C ALA A 255 8.93 -10.97 -11.32
N VAL A 256 8.96 -11.23 -12.63
CA VAL A 256 8.06 -12.19 -13.30
C VAL A 256 8.26 -13.59 -12.76
N THR A 257 9.51 -14.08 -12.72
CA THR A 257 9.86 -15.40 -12.19
C THR A 257 9.43 -15.55 -10.72
N ALA A 258 9.72 -14.55 -9.91
CA ALA A 258 9.33 -14.55 -8.49
C ALA A 258 7.81 -14.52 -8.31
N ALA A 259 7.08 -13.77 -9.16
CA ALA A 259 5.64 -13.70 -9.11
C ALA A 259 5.00 -15.08 -9.38
N PHE A 260 5.43 -15.78 -10.42
CA PHE A 260 4.96 -17.15 -10.69
C PHE A 260 5.20 -18.09 -9.50
N ALA A 261 6.41 -18.05 -8.92
CA ALA A 261 6.74 -18.88 -7.78
C ALA A 261 5.90 -18.56 -6.54
N ALA A 262 5.67 -17.26 -6.26
CA ALA A 262 4.88 -16.80 -5.12
C ALA A 262 3.37 -17.12 -5.29
N LEU A 263 2.80 -16.88 -6.47
CA LEU A 263 1.39 -17.15 -6.77
C LEU A 263 1.06 -18.65 -6.67
N ASN A 264 2.06 -19.52 -6.93
CA ASN A 264 1.93 -20.98 -6.79
C ASN A 264 2.30 -21.50 -5.38
N ASP A 265 2.58 -20.61 -4.41
CA ASP A 265 2.89 -20.97 -3.02
C ASP A 265 2.02 -20.21 -2.02
N GLN A 266 0.72 -20.19 -2.26
CA GLN A 266 -0.25 -19.49 -1.42
C GLN A 266 -0.20 -19.93 0.04
N ALA A 267 0.09 -21.22 0.29
CA ALA A 267 0.20 -21.75 1.65
C ALA A 267 1.31 -21.06 2.48
N TYR A 268 2.41 -20.65 1.86
CA TYR A 268 3.46 -19.87 2.54
C TYR A 268 2.96 -18.46 2.88
N VAL A 269 2.26 -17.82 1.96
CA VAL A 269 1.67 -16.49 2.16
C VAL A 269 0.64 -16.53 3.30
N ASP A 270 -0.25 -17.53 3.29
CA ASP A 270 -1.27 -17.70 4.32
C ASP A 270 -0.65 -17.94 5.70
N ALA A 271 0.40 -18.78 5.78
CA ALA A 271 1.13 -19.01 7.02
C ALA A 271 1.78 -17.73 7.58
N TYR A 272 2.36 -16.90 6.71
CA TYR A 272 2.90 -15.59 7.11
C TYR A 272 1.80 -14.66 7.61
N VAL A 273 0.69 -14.56 6.90
CA VAL A 273 -0.47 -13.73 7.31
C VAL A 273 -0.96 -14.16 8.69
N GLN A 274 -1.10 -15.47 8.94
CA GLN A 274 -1.51 -15.98 10.26
C GLN A 274 -0.52 -15.62 11.37
N GLN A 275 0.79 -15.68 11.12
CA GLN A 275 1.80 -15.25 12.09
C GLN A 275 1.65 -13.75 12.44
N VAL A 276 1.42 -12.90 11.44
CA VAL A 276 1.18 -11.45 11.65
C VAL A 276 -0.10 -11.22 12.45
N LEU A 277 -1.18 -11.94 12.15
CA LEU A 277 -2.45 -11.81 12.88
C LEU A 277 -2.32 -12.24 14.35
N GLN A 278 -1.58 -13.32 14.63
CA GLN A 278 -1.25 -13.75 16.00
C GLN A 278 -0.43 -12.68 16.73
N ALA A 279 0.60 -12.15 16.09
CA ALA A 279 1.42 -11.08 16.62
C ALA A 279 0.62 -9.79 16.88
N ARG A 280 -0.35 -9.47 16.01
CA ARG A 280 -1.26 -8.33 16.17
C ARG A 280 -2.11 -8.47 17.42
N THR A 281 -2.71 -9.63 17.66
CA THR A 281 -3.50 -9.90 18.86
C THR A 281 -2.63 -9.76 20.13
N TRP A 282 -1.46 -10.42 20.14
CA TRP A 282 -0.53 -10.36 21.27
C TRP A 282 -0.09 -8.91 21.56
N MET A 283 0.21 -8.13 20.52
CA MET A 283 0.67 -6.74 20.68
C MET A 283 -0.45 -5.83 21.21
N ALA A 284 -1.70 -6.03 20.73
CA ALA A 284 -2.86 -5.28 21.21
C ALA A 284 -3.08 -5.52 22.73
N GLU A 285 -3.07 -6.77 23.15
CA GLU A 285 -3.22 -7.15 24.57
C GLU A 285 -2.09 -6.57 25.43
N THR A 286 -0.85 -6.61 24.93
CA THR A 286 0.33 -6.09 25.62
C THR A 286 0.26 -4.58 25.82
N LEU A 287 -0.04 -3.83 24.75
CA LEU A 287 -0.18 -2.36 24.81
C LEU A 287 -1.34 -1.93 25.70
N GLN A 288 -2.47 -2.65 25.64
CA GLN A 288 -3.63 -2.40 26.48
C GLN A 288 -3.29 -2.63 27.96
N ALA A 289 -2.66 -3.75 28.30
CA ALA A 289 -2.26 -4.09 29.67
C ALA A 289 -1.28 -3.07 30.26
N ALA A 290 -0.38 -2.53 29.44
CA ALA A 290 0.57 -1.49 29.83
C ALA A 290 -0.02 -0.07 29.85
N GLY A 291 -1.28 0.13 29.48
CA GLY A 291 -1.93 1.43 29.40
C GLY A 291 -1.30 2.38 28.38
N VAL A 292 -0.72 1.85 27.31
CA VAL A 292 -0.12 2.63 26.22
C VAL A 292 -1.21 3.01 25.23
N ARG A 293 -1.29 4.31 24.87
CA ARG A 293 -2.18 4.75 23.81
C ARG A 293 -1.76 4.16 22.48
N HIS A 294 -2.66 3.43 21.84
CA HIS A 294 -2.40 2.78 20.56
C HIS A 294 -3.66 2.69 19.71
N HIS A 295 -3.49 2.42 18.43
CA HIS A 295 -4.56 2.08 17.51
C HIS A 295 -4.12 0.92 16.61
N ILE A 296 -4.92 -0.13 16.57
CA ILE A 296 -4.70 -1.33 15.76
C ILE A 296 -6.03 -1.69 15.10
N ASP A 297 -6.04 -1.79 13.77
CA ASP A 297 -7.19 -2.25 13.00
C ASP A 297 -6.70 -3.13 11.82
N GLY A 298 -6.99 -2.81 10.58
CA GLY A 298 -6.54 -3.56 9.41
C GLY A 298 -5.05 -3.35 9.09
N GLY A 299 -4.52 -4.24 8.26
CA GLY A 299 -3.14 -4.19 7.80
C GLY A 299 -2.14 -4.90 8.73
N ASN A 300 -0.87 -4.81 8.35
CA ASN A 300 0.27 -5.35 9.10
C ASN A 300 1.04 -4.25 9.84
N TYR A 301 0.34 -3.34 10.48
CA TYR A 301 0.91 -2.22 11.23
C TYR A 301 -0.04 -1.75 12.33
N LEU A 302 0.52 -0.99 13.27
CA LEU A 302 -0.20 -0.29 14.32
C LEU A 302 0.34 1.13 14.49
N LEU A 303 -0.43 1.98 15.17
CA LEU A 303 0.02 3.27 15.68
C LEU A 303 0.16 3.19 17.19
N VAL A 304 1.26 3.70 17.73
CA VAL A 304 1.50 3.83 19.17
C VAL A 304 1.92 5.26 19.48
N TRP A 305 1.36 5.83 20.55
CA TRP A 305 1.73 7.16 21.04
C TRP A 305 2.56 7.00 22.31
N PRO A 306 3.90 7.19 22.21
CA PRO A 306 4.74 7.18 23.41
C PRO A 306 4.37 8.32 24.35
N LYS A 307 4.63 8.15 25.64
CA LYS A 307 4.52 9.22 26.65
C LYS A 307 5.70 10.18 26.55
N SER A 308 6.87 9.65 26.21
CA SER A 308 8.09 10.42 25.95
C SER A 308 8.07 11.05 24.55
N ASP A 309 9.04 11.93 24.27
CA ASP A 309 9.18 12.52 22.93
C ASP A 309 9.32 11.42 21.86
N PRO A 310 8.42 11.36 20.86
CA PRO A 310 8.45 10.37 19.80
C PRO A 310 9.78 10.30 19.04
N ALA A 311 10.47 11.44 18.89
CA ALA A 311 11.76 11.47 18.21
C ALA A 311 12.86 10.78 19.03
N LEU A 312 12.82 10.92 20.36
CA LEU A 312 13.76 10.22 21.25
C LEU A 312 13.49 8.72 21.28
N ILE A 313 12.22 8.31 21.26
CA ILE A 313 11.85 6.89 21.20
C ILE A 313 12.26 6.27 19.85
N ASP A 314 12.01 6.94 18.72
CA ASP A 314 12.47 6.49 17.39
C ASP A 314 13.99 6.32 17.35
N GLN A 315 14.73 7.30 17.87
CA GLN A 315 16.19 7.23 17.97
C GLN A 315 16.65 6.08 18.87
N GLY A 316 16.03 5.90 20.05
CA GLY A 316 16.35 4.82 20.98
C GLY A 316 16.09 3.44 20.40
N LEU A 317 14.94 3.26 19.71
CA LEU A 317 14.62 2.01 19.00
C LEU A 317 15.64 1.73 17.90
N ARG A 318 16.04 2.74 17.12
CA ARG A 318 17.09 2.60 16.10
C ARG A 318 18.43 2.16 16.71
N GLN A 319 18.82 2.71 17.89
CA GLN A 319 20.03 2.29 18.61
C GLN A 319 19.90 0.85 19.13
N ALA A 320 18.69 0.43 19.48
CA ALA A 320 18.38 -0.97 19.84
C ALA A 320 18.26 -1.92 18.62
N GLY A 321 18.54 -1.43 17.41
CA GLY A 321 18.50 -2.24 16.19
C GLY A 321 17.11 -2.38 15.56
N ILE A 322 16.15 -1.53 15.90
CA ILE A 322 14.75 -1.60 15.44
C ILE A 322 14.39 -0.31 14.71
N LEU A 323 13.81 -0.43 13.52
CA LEU A 323 13.31 0.69 12.72
C LEU A 323 11.80 0.78 12.82
N VAL A 324 11.30 1.97 13.12
CA VAL A 324 9.88 2.33 13.08
C VAL A 324 9.67 3.59 12.23
N ARG A 325 8.45 4.05 12.06
CA ARG A 325 8.15 5.25 11.29
C ARG A 325 7.48 6.31 12.15
N ALA A 326 8.17 7.40 12.46
CA ALA A 326 7.57 8.56 13.10
C ALA A 326 6.51 9.22 12.18
N MET A 327 5.35 9.56 12.75
CA MET A 327 4.23 10.21 12.06
C MET A 327 4.15 11.71 12.38
N THR A 328 5.28 12.33 12.71
CA THR A 328 5.36 13.75 13.07
C THR A 328 4.75 14.66 12.00
N GLY A 329 3.93 15.61 12.42
CA GLY A 329 3.26 16.58 11.57
C GLY A 329 2.13 15.99 10.71
N LYS A 330 1.74 14.73 10.91
CA LYS A 330 0.60 14.13 10.19
C LYS A 330 -0.71 14.41 10.94
N PRO A 331 -1.70 15.03 10.31
CA PRO A 331 -2.99 15.30 10.94
C PRO A 331 -3.60 14.03 11.57
N LEU A 332 -4.24 14.18 12.73
CA LEU A 332 -4.90 13.16 13.54
C LEU A 332 -3.96 12.11 14.19
N ILE A 333 -2.78 11.88 13.64
CA ILE A 333 -1.83 10.86 14.11
C ILE A 333 -0.47 11.45 14.53
N ASP A 334 -0.39 12.76 14.65
CA ASP A 334 0.82 13.42 15.12
C ASP A 334 1.29 12.88 16.46
N GLY A 335 2.59 12.82 16.66
CA GLY A 335 3.20 12.27 17.86
C GLY A 335 3.16 10.74 17.96
N SER A 336 2.59 10.03 16.98
CA SER A 336 2.63 8.57 16.96
C SER A 336 3.84 8.02 16.21
N LEU A 337 4.15 6.76 16.51
CA LEU A 337 5.01 5.90 15.72
C LEU A 337 4.15 4.86 15.02
N ARG A 338 4.31 4.70 13.68
CA ARG A 338 3.76 3.55 12.98
C ARG A 338 4.78 2.41 13.07
N VAL A 339 4.32 1.28 13.57
CA VAL A 339 5.12 0.06 13.75
C VAL A 339 4.55 -1.03 12.87
N SER A 340 5.36 -1.59 11.98
CA SER A 340 4.96 -2.77 11.20
C SER A 340 4.85 -3.98 12.10
N LEU A 341 3.89 -4.86 11.82
CA LEU A 341 3.72 -6.13 12.53
C LEU A 341 4.52 -7.23 11.80
N GLY A 342 5.35 -7.91 12.56
CA GLY A 342 6.08 -9.08 12.12
C GLY A 342 5.58 -10.34 12.81
N THR A 343 6.49 -11.27 13.12
CA THR A 343 6.19 -12.44 13.95
C THR A 343 6.05 -12.06 15.43
N THR A 344 5.41 -12.91 16.23
CA THR A 344 5.30 -12.68 17.68
C THR A 344 6.66 -12.45 18.33
N ALA A 345 7.69 -13.21 17.95
CA ALA A 345 9.05 -13.03 18.48
C ALA A 345 9.64 -11.66 18.15
N GLN A 346 9.38 -11.14 16.92
CA GLN A 346 9.81 -9.81 16.53
C GLN A 346 9.05 -8.71 17.29
N MET A 347 7.75 -8.92 17.54
CA MET A 347 6.97 -7.98 18.36
C MET A 347 7.38 -7.99 19.82
N GLN A 348 7.78 -9.14 20.37
CA GLN A 348 8.40 -9.25 21.71
C GLN A 348 9.72 -8.48 21.77
N GLN A 349 10.56 -8.57 20.75
CA GLN A 349 11.79 -7.78 20.66
C GLN A 349 11.50 -6.28 20.62
N PHE A 350 10.53 -5.85 19.82
CA PHE A 350 10.08 -4.45 19.77
C PHE A 350 9.57 -4.00 21.15
N TRP A 351 8.67 -4.78 21.76
CA TRP A 351 8.10 -4.45 23.07
C TRP A 351 9.16 -4.29 24.15
N ALA A 352 10.11 -5.22 24.26
CA ALA A 352 11.19 -5.15 25.24
C ALA A 352 12.01 -3.86 25.13
N ALA A 353 12.34 -3.45 23.89
CA ALA A 353 13.07 -2.20 23.66
C ALA A 353 12.20 -0.96 23.95
N TYR A 354 10.95 -0.96 23.47
CA TYR A 354 10.00 0.14 23.68
C TYR A 354 9.68 0.33 25.16
N ALA A 355 9.38 -0.74 25.89
CA ALA A 355 9.07 -0.70 27.32
C ALA A 355 10.26 -0.19 28.14
N ALA A 356 11.48 -0.61 27.82
CA ALA A 356 12.68 -0.10 28.47
C ALA A 356 12.90 1.40 28.28
N LEU A 357 12.64 1.92 27.07
CA LEU A 357 12.75 3.35 26.75
C LEU A 357 11.66 4.19 27.46
N GLU A 358 10.47 3.64 27.63
CA GLU A 358 9.32 4.30 28.28
C GLU A 358 9.27 4.06 29.80
N GLY A 359 10.17 3.24 30.38
CA GLY A 359 10.13 2.89 31.78
C GLY A 359 8.92 2.04 32.18
N LEU A 360 8.42 1.22 31.25
CA LEU A 360 7.28 0.33 31.45
C LEU A 360 7.76 -1.07 31.90
N PRO A 361 6.92 -1.86 32.59
CA PRO A 361 7.24 -3.26 32.86
C PRO A 361 7.36 -4.06 31.56
N ALA A 362 8.34 -4.96 31.52
CA ALA A 362 8.65 -5.81 30.36
C ALA A 362 7.61 -6.90 30.15
#